data_648528aebf76628d64311ff921db4519
#
_entry.id   648528aebf76628d64311ff921db4519
#
_cell.length_a   1.000
_cell.length_b   1.000
_cell.length_c   1.000
_cell.angle_alpha   90.00
_cell.angle_beta   90.00
_cell.angle_gamma   90.00
#
_symmetry.space_group_name_H-M   'P 1'
#
loop_
_entity.id
_entity.type
_entity.pdbx_description
1 polymer ?
#
loop_
_entity_poly.entity_id
_entity_poly.type
_entity_poly.pdbx_seq_one_letter_code
_entity_poly.pdbx_strand_id
1 'polypeptide(L)'
;MVSKNIKLVRGVLDSLVEDSHGLVVMDFGCGKGLFAEYLTELGHEYIGVDIDKDSLADLGNRGLTAYHPDNLPKNLAVDILLLGNMKGIETGLHLVNARKLLTDEGIVFMWDFSVQRLPKGKSQETVVMSVVSKEG
;
A
#
# COMPACT_ATOMS: atom_id res chain seq x y z
N MET A 1 -0.87 -0.84 19.16
CA MET A 1 -2.33 -0.61 18.98
C MET A 1 -2.59 -0.05 17.60
N VAL A 2 -3.52 -0.64 16.87
CA VAL A 2 -3.90 -0.20 15.53
C VAL A 2 -4.94 0.91 15.66
N SER A 3 -4.72 2.05 15.01
CA SER A 3 -5.65 3.18 15.07
C SER A 3 -7.00 2.83 14.42
N LYS A 4 -8.04 3.56 14.80
CA LYS A 4 -9.38 3.41 14.22
C LYS A 4 -9.36 3.59 12.70
N ASN A 5 -8.57 4.54 12.19
CA ASN A 5 -8.51 4.83 10.77
C ASN A 5 -7.77 3.76 9.98
N ILE A 6 -6.76 3.12 10.58
CA ILE A 6 -6.11 1.95 9.97
C ILE A 6 -7.10 0.79 9.85
N LYS A 7 -7.98 0.60 10.84
CA LYS A 7 -9.03 -0.42 10.76
C LYS A 7 -10.00 -0.15 9.62
N LEU A 8 -10.33 1.13 9.37
CA LEU A 8 -11.17 1.51 8.24
C LEU A 8 -10.50 1.20 6.90
N VAL A 9 -9.22 1.53 6.77
CA VAL A 9 -8.44 1.21 5.57
C VAL A 9 -8.40 -0.30 5.36
N ARG A 10 -8.15 -1.06 6.41
CA ARG A 10 -8.12 -2.52 6.35
C ARG A 10 -9.48 -3.10 5.94
N GLY A 11 -10.58 -2.51 6.42
CA GLY A 11 -11.92 -2.92 6.04
C GLY A 11 -12.20 -2.75 4.55
N VAL A 12 -11.73 -1.66 3.96
CA VAL A 12 -11.84 -1.45 2.51
C VAL A 12 -10.95 -2.44 1.76
N LEU A 13 -9.73 -2.66 2.24
CA LEU A 13 -8.82 -3.65 1.62
C LEU A 13 -9.43 -5.05 1.67
N ASP A 14 -10.05 -5.43 2.80
CA ASP A 14 -10.79 -6.70 2.91
C ASP A 14 -11.82 -6.85 1.79
N SER A 15 -12.60 -5.79 1.53
CA SER A 15 -13.61 -5.81 0.48
C SER A 15 -13.01 -5.99 -0.91
N LEU A 16 -11.82 -5.45 -1.13
CA LEU A 16 -11.12 -5.54 -2.42
C LEU A 16 -10.55 -6.93 -2.70
N VAL A 17 -10.14 -7.65 -1.67
CA VAL A 17 -9.51 -8.97 -1.80
C VAL A 17 -10.45 -10.13 -1.49
N GLU A 18 -11.63 -9.82 -0.97
CA GLU A 18 -12.67 -10.77 -0.63
C GLU A 18 -13.00 -11.66 -1.82
N ASP A 19 -13.21 -12.95 -1.58
CA ASP A 19 -13.55 -13.95 -2.61
C ASP A 19 -12.46 -14.17 -3.69
N SER A 20 -11.26 -13.63 -3.47
CA SER A 20 -10.14 -13.80 -4.39
C SER A 20 -8.98 -14.53 -3.70
N HIS A 21 -8.16 -15.19 -4.50
CA HIS A 21 -6.96 -15.89 -4.04
C HIS A 21 -5.79 -15.56 -4.96
N GLY A 22 -4.59 -15.51 -4.40
CA GLY A 22 -3.38 -15.34 -5.20
C GLY A 22 -3.25 -14.00 -5.88
N LEU A 23 -3.90 -12.96 -5.36
CA LEU A 23 -3.70 -11.61 -5.89
C LEU A 23 -2.29 -11.11 -5.54
N VAL A 24 -1.69 -10.38 -6.46
CA VAL A 24 -0.42 -9.71 -6.21
C VAL A 24 -0.70 -8.29 -5.75
N VAL A 25 -0.31 -7.99 -4.51
CA VAL A 25 -0.56 -6.68 -3.88
C VAL A 25 0.79 -6.01 -3.66
N MET A 26 0.98 -4.86 -4.27
CA MET A 26 2.19 -4.05 -4.11
C MET A 26 1.90 -2.90 -3.16
N ASP A 27 2.62 -2.85 -2.06
CA ASP A 27 2.49 -1.83 -1.02
C ASP A 27 3.60 -0.79 -1.22
N PHE A 28 3.26 0.30 -1.89
CA PHE A 28 4.20 1.35 -2.25
C PHE A 28 4.35 2.34 -1.08
N GLY A 29 5.56 2.50 -0.59
CA GLY A 29 5.82 3.21 0.66
C GLY A 29 5.50 2.34 1.87
N CYS A 30 5.87 1.06 1.80
CA CYS A 30 5.41 0.04 2.74
C CYS A 30 5.92 0.19 4.18
N GLY A 31 7.04 0.89 4.38
CA GLY A 31 7.66 0.96 5.70
C GLY A 31 7.88 -0.43 6.29
N LYS A 32 7.33 -0.67 7.46
CA LYS A 32 7.46 -1.96 8.16
C LYS A 32 6.52 -3.04 7.66
N GLY A 33 5.72 -2.76 6.63
CA GLY A 33 4.83 -3.75 6.05
C GLY A 33 3.60 -4.05 6.91
N LEU A 34 2.83 -3.03 7.23
CA LEU A 34 1.67 -3.14 8.11
C LEU A 34 0.66 -4.20 7.64
N PHE A 35 0.49 -4.38 6.34
CA PHE A 35 -0.49 -5.33 5.79
C PHE A 35 0.11 -6.65 5.33
N ALA A 36 1.43 -6.84 5.50
CA ALA A 36 2.13 -7.99 4.95
C ALA A 36 1.61 -9.32 5.48
N GLU A 37 1.56 -9.47 6.81
CA GLU A 37 1.12 -10.72 7.42
C GLU A 37 -0.34 -11.01 7.13
N TYR A 38 -1.16 -9.98 7.21
CA TYR A 38 -2.58 -10.07 6.93
C TYR A 38 -2.85 -10.60 5.50
N LEU A 39 -2.21 -10.00 4.49
CA LEU A 39 -2.40 -10.40 3.10
C LEU A 39 -1.82 -11.79 2.80
N THR A 40 -0.66 -12.11 3.36
CA THR A 40 -0.04 -13.43 3.15
C THR A 40 -0.86 -14.55 3.81
N GLU A 41 -1.43 -14.30 4.98
CA GLU A 41 -2.32 -15.26 5.65
C GLU A 41 -3.57 -15.54 4.85
N LEU A 42 -4.06 -14.56 4.08
CA LEU A 42 -5.21 -14.73 3.19
C LEU A 42 -4.85 -15.42 1.87
N GLY A 43 -3.58 -15.76 1.66
CA GLY A 43 -3.13 -16.43 0.45
C GLY A 43 -2.77 -15.52 -0.71
N HIS A 44 -2.57 -14.23 -0.46
CA HIS A 44 -2.13 -13.29 -1.48
C HIS A 44 -0.62 -13.09 -1.44
N GLU A 45 -0.05 -12.63 -2.53
CA GLU A 45 1.37 -12.29 -2.61
C GLU A 45 1.54 -10.81 -2.25
N TYR A 46 2.37 -10.55 -1.24
CA TYR A 46 2.68 -9.20 -0.79
C TYR A 46 4.04 -8.76 -1.30
N ILE A 47 4.11 -7.57 -1.91
CA ILE A 47 5.35 -6.96 -2.36
C ILE A 47 5.46 -5.59 -1.73
N GLY A 48 6.49 -5.38 -0.90
CA GLY A 48 6.76 -4.08 -0.31
C GLY A 48 7.70 -3.27 -1.18
N VAL A 49 7.45 -1.97 -1.28
CA VAL A 49 8.31 -1.05 -2.00
C VAL A 49 8.58 0.17 -1.10
N ASP A 50 9.85 0.49 -0.89
CA ASP A 50 10.23 1.62 -0.07
C ASP A 50 11.63 2.12 -0.45
N ILE A 51 11.90 3.39 -0.21
CA ILE A 51 13.24 3.96 -0.40
C ILE A 51 14.15 3.69 0.81
N ASP A 52 13.57 3.33 1.96
CA ASP A 52 14.31 3.10 3.20
C ASP A 52 14.95 1.71 3.21
N LYS A 53 16.26 1.70 3.18
CA LYS A 53 17.04 0.45 3.15
C LYS A 53 16.81 -0.43 4.39
N ASP A 54 16.61 0.17 5.56
CA ASP A 54 16.38 -0.58 6.80
C ASP A 54 15.02 -1.28 6.76
N SER A 55 14.00 -0.62 6.22
CA SER A 55 12.69 -1.23 6.03
C SER A 55 12.78 -2.42 5.07
N LEU A 56 13.49 -2.26 3.95
CA LEU A 56 13.66 -3.34 2.97
C LEU A 56 14.41 -4.54 3.57
N ALA A 57 15.44 -4.28 4.36
CA ALA A 57 16.21 -5.33 5.02
C ALA A 57 15.35 -6.09 6.03
N ASP A 58 14.55 -5.36 6.82
CA ASP A 58 13.64 -5.96 7.80
C ASP A 58 12.62 -6.88 7.11
N LEU A 59 12.00 -6.42 6.04
CA LEU A 59 11.04 -7.22 5.29
C LEU A 59 11.70 -8.49 4.72
N GLY A 60 12.90 -8.34 4.15
CA GLY A 60 13.66 -9.48 3.62
C GLY A 60 13.99 -10.50 4.70
N ASN A 61 14.38 -10.05 5.89
CA ASN A 61 14.67 -10.92 7.03
C ASN A 61 13.44 -11.69 7.52
N ARG A 62 12.25 -11.15 7.26
CA ARG A 62 10.97 -11.81 7.58
C ARG A 62 10.48 -12.72 6.46
N GLY A 63 11.29 -12.91 5.42
CA GLY A 63 10.93 -13.75 4.28
C GLY A 63 9.96 -13.09 3.30
N LEU A 64 9.81 -11.80 3.36
CA LEU A 64 8.91 -11.05 2.49
C LEU A 64 9.67 -10.49 1.29
N THR A 65 8.96 -10.31 0.18
CA THR A 65 9.51 -9.69 -1.03
C THR A 65 9.43 -8.18 -0.90
N ALA A 66 10.56 -7.50 -1.12
CA ALA A 66 10.63 -6.05 -1.04
C ALA A 66 11.63 -5.49 -2.04
N TYR A 67 11.32 -4.33 -2.60
CA TYR A 67 12.16 -3.67 -3.60
C TYR A 67 12.29 -2.18 -3.33
N HIS A 68 13.45 -1.63 -3.67
CA HIS A 68 13.59 -0.18 -3.85
C HIS A 68 12.84 0.21 -5.14
N PRO A 69 12.17 1.38 -5.19
CA PRO A 69 11.42 1.76 -6.38
C PRO A 69 12.25 1.87 -7.67
N ASP A 70 13.56 2.06 -7.56
CA ASP A 70 14.45 2.07 -8.72
C ASP A 70 14.74 0.65 -9.27
N ASN A 71 14.42 -0.38 -8.51
CA ASN A 71 14.77 -1.76 -8.83
C ASN A 71 13.56 -2.67 -9.03
N LEU A 72 12.42 -2.11 -9.41
CA LEU A 72 11.21 -2.90 -9.65
C LEU A 72 11.41 -3.83 -10.85
N PRO A 73 11.13 -5.14 -10.69
CA PRO A 73 11.14 -6.06 -11.82
C PRO A 73 10.12 -5.64 -12.88
N LYS A 74 10.52 -5.63 -14.14
CA LYS A 74 9.66 -5.14 -15.22
C LYS A 74 8.53 -6.10 -15.59
N ASN A 75 8.64 -7.35 -15.18
CA ASN A 75 7.68 -8.39 -15.55
C ASN A 75 6.68 -8.73 -14.44
N LEU A 76 6.62 -7.91 -13.39
CA LEU A 76 5.59 -8.08 -12.37
C LEU A 76 4.22 -7.76 -12.94
N ALA A 77 3.23 -8.55 -12.55
CA ALA A 77 1.83 -8.27 -12.83
C ALA A 77 1.12 -8.02 -11.51
N VAL A 78 0.80 -6.78 -11.24
CA VAL A 78 0.23 -6.33 -9.96
C VAL A 78 -1.28 -6.17 -10.08
N ASP A 79 -2.01 -6.77 -9.17
CA ASP A 79 -3.47 -6.69 -9.14
C ASP A 79 -3.97 -5.49 -8.34
N ILE A 80 -3.30 -5.18 -7.24
CA ILE A 80 -3.66 -4.06 -6.37
C ILE A 80 -2.39 -3.29 -6.00
N LEU A 81 -2.38 -2.00 -6.30
CA LEU A 81 -1.33 -1.09 -5.88
C LEU A 81 -1.84 -0.25 -4.71
N LEU A 82 -1.18 -0.39 -3.56
CA LEU A 82 -1.52 0.35 -2.34
C LEU A 82 -0.66 1.61 -2.25
N LEU A 83 -1.29 2.75 -2.05
CA LEU A 83 -0.63 4.04 -1.90
C LEU A 83 -1.13 4.69 -0.61
N GLY A 84 -0.46 4.40 0.50
CA GLY A 84 -0.85 4.94 1.80
C GLY A 84 0.04 6.08 2.24
N ASN A 85 -0.59 7.18 2.69
CA ASN A 85 0.12 8.32 3.27
C ASN A 85 1.32 8.78 2.44
N MET A 86 1.07 9.09 1.19
CA MET A 86 2.11 9.38 0.21
C MET A 86 2.79 10.74 0.38
N LYS A 87 2.65 11.38 1.54
CA LYS A 87 3.35 12.63 1.82
C LYS A 87 4.86 12.41 1.77
N GLY A 88 5.56 13.18 0.95
CA GLY A 88 7.00 13.07 0.80
C GLY A 88 7.46 12.05 -0.22
N ILE A 89 6.57 11.40 -0.93
CA ILE A 89 6.98 10.63 -2.09
C ILE A 89 7.13 11.59 -3.25
N GLU A 90 8.35 11.85 -3.51
CA GLU A 90 8.70 12.97 -4.34
C GLU A 90 8.78 12.66 -5.80
N THR A 91 8.62 11.41 -6.21
CA THR A 91 8.86 11.11 -7.61
C THR A 91 7.64 10.54 -8.29
N GLY A 92 6.94 11.39 -9.02
CA GLY A 92 5.89 10.95 -9.93
C GLY A 92 6.37 9.84 -10.86
N LEU A 93 7.66 9.81 -11.19
CA LEU A 93 8.23 8.77 -12.04
C LEU A 93 8.15 7.39 -11.39
N HIS A 94 8.43 7.28 -10.09
CA HIS A 94 8.31 6.01 -9.37
C HIS A 94 6.87 5.50 -9.40
N LEU A 95 5.89 6.39 -9.22
CA LEU A 95 4.48 6.02 -9.31
C LEU A 95 4.07 5.60 -10.72
N VAL A 96 4.55 6.32 -11.73
CA VAL A 96 4.28 5.98 -13.13
C VAL A 96 4.81 4.57 -13.43
N ASN A 97 6.02 4.27 -12.99
CA ASN A 97 6.62 2.96 -13.19
C ASN A 97 5.86 1.85 -12.46
N ALA A 98 5.42 2.11 -11.23
CA ALA A 98 4.62 1.16 -10.47
C ALA A 98 3.26 0.90 -11.16
N ARG A 99 2.60 1.95 -11.65
CA ARG A 99 1.31 1.80 -12.35
C ARG A 99 1.42 0.99 -13.63
N LYS A 100 2.56 1.03 -14.30
CA LYS A 100 2.79 0.22 -15.50
C LYS A 100 2.77 -1.28 -15.22
N LEU A 101 3.00 -1.67 -13.97
CA LEU A 101 3.01 -3.08 -13.57
C LEU A 101 1.60 -3.61 -13.30
N LEU A 102 0.58 -2.75 -13.23
CA LEU A 102 -0.79 -3.17 -13.02
C LEU A 102 -1.31 -4.00 -14.17
N THR A 103 -2.02 -5.07 -13.84
CA THR A 103 -2.80 -5.83 -14.83
C THR A 103 -3.91 -4.94 -15.40
N ASP A 104 -4.52 -5.36 -16.51
CA ASP A 104 -5.58 -4.56 -17.14
C ASP A 104 -6.78 -4.34 -16.21
N GLU A 105 -7.05 -5.28 -15.33
CA GLU A 105 -8.09 -5.17 -14.31
C GLU A 105 -7.58 -4.68 -12.97
N GLY A 106 -6.31 -4.32 -12.91
CA GLY A 106 -5.66 -3.86 -11.69
C GLY A 106 -6.25 -2.55 -11.17
N ILE A 107 -6.18 -2.39 -9.88
CA ILE A 107 -6.71 -1.20 -9.18
C ILE A 107 -5.65 -0.55 -8.33
N VAL A 108 -5.84 0.74 -8.10
CA VAL A 108 -5.04 1.53 -7.16
C VAL A 108 -5.93 1.90 -5.99
N PHE A 109 -5.50 1.52 -4.78
CA PHE A 109 -6.18 1.92 -3.55
C PHE A 109 -5.29 2.92 -2.83
N MET A 110 -5.80 4.12 -2.68
CA MET A 110 -5.10 5.24 -2.04
C MET A 110 -5.80 5.65 -0.76
N TRP A 111 -5.02 6.05 0.24
CA TRP A 111 -5.58 6.67 1.43
C TRP A 111 -4.60 7.69 1.99
N ASP A 112 -5.13 8.69 2.67
CA ASP A 112 -4.34 9.69 3.36
C ASP A 112 -5.04 10.05 4.67
N PHE A 113 -4.25 10.23 5.71
CA PHE A 113 -4.73 10.66 7.01
C PHE A 113 -4.48 12.15 7.16
N SER A 114 -5.47 12.85 7.70
CA SER A 114 -5.31 14.25 8.06
C SER A 114 -5.75 14.48 9.49
N VAL A 115 -5.05 15.36 10.19
CA VAL A 115 -5.37 15.72 11.56
C VAL A 115 -5.85 17.17 11.56
N GLN A 116 -7.07 17.38 12.03
CA GLN A 116 -7.63 18.71 12.19
C GLN A 116 -7.55 19.09 13.65
N ARG A 117 -7.01 20.28 13.94
CA ARG A 117 -7.01 20.83 15.28
C ARG A 117 -8.34 21.47 15.56
N LEU A 118 -8.96 21.04 16.65
CA LEU A 118 -10.24 21.57 17.13
C LEU A 118 -10.01 22.51 18.31
N PRO A 119 -11.02 23.34 18.65
CA PRO A 119 -10.93 24.19 19.84
C PRO A 119 -10.63 23.40 21.10
N LYS A 120 -10.06 24.04 22.11
CA LYS A 120 -9.73 23.48 23.44
C LYS A 120 -8.66 22.38 23.40
N GLY A 121 -7.74 22.45 22.44
CA GLY A 121 -6.63 21.50 22.36
C GLY A 121 -7.00 20.11 21.88
N LYS A 122 -8.23 19.91 21.42
CA LYS A 122 -8.65 18.63 20.85
C LYS A 122 -8.13 18.47 19.41
N SER A 123 -8.07 17.25 18.95
CA SER A 123 -7.72 16.96 17.57
C SER A 123 -8.64 15.88 17.03
N GLN A 124 -8.84 15.90 15.72
CA GLN A 124 -9.61 14.88 15.01
C GLN A 124 -8.79 14.40 13.84
N GLU A 125 -8.61 13.08 13.74
CA GLU A 125 -7.99 12.45 12.58
C GLU A 125 -9.08 11.96 11.64
N THR A 126 -8.90 12.24 10.36
CA THR A 126 -9.78 11.74 9.31
C THR A 126 -8.96 10.97 8.29
N VAL A 127 -9.60 10.06 7.59
CA VAL A 127 -8.98 9.33 6.48
C VAL A 127 -9.80 9.54 5.22
N VAL A 128 -9.11 9.84 4.14
CA VAL A 128 -9.71 9.92 2.80
C VAL A 128 -9.20 8.73 2.01
N MET A 129 -10.10 7.98 1.41
CA MET A 129 -9.77 6.79 0.65
C MET A 129 -10.35 6.89 -0.75
N SER A 130 -9.62 6.36 -1.73
CA SER A 130 -10.13 6.22 -3.10
C SER A 130 -9.62 4.95 -3.73
N VAL A 131 -10.47 4.36 -4.57
CA VAL A 131 -10.15 3.17 -5.37
C VAL A 131 -10.37 3.54 -6.81
N VAL A 132 -9.33 3.41 -7.63
CA VAL A 132 -9.42 3.75 -9.06
C VAL A 132 -8.89 2.61 -9.89
N SER A 133 -9.43 2.47 -11.11
CA SER A 133 -8.93 1.50 -12.07
C SER A 133 -7.61 2.00 -12.68
N LYS A 134 -6.90 1.09 -13.36
CA LYS A 134 -5.65 1.43 -14.05
C LYS A 134 -5.79 2.62 -14.97
N GLU A 135 -6.92 2.74 -15.65
CA GLU A 135 -7.21 3.79 -16.63
C GLU A 135 -7.91 5.02 -16.03
N GLY A 136 -8.29 4.92 -14.79
CA GLY A 136 -9.06 5.95 -14.10
C GLY A 136 -8.28 7.14 -13.56
#